data_0a280fda28d137bc8934ca9cbf6670ca
#
_entry.id   0a280fda28d137bc8934ca9cbf6670ca
#
_cell.length_a   1.000
_cell.length_b   1.000
_cell.length_c   1.000
_cell.angle_alpha   90.00
_cell.angle_beta   90.00
_cell.angle_gamma   90.00
#
_symmetry.space_group_name_H-M   'P 1'
#
loop_
_entity.id
_entity.type
_entity.pdbx_description
1 polymer ?
#
loop_
_entity_poly.entity_id
_entity_poly.type
_entity_poly.pdbx_seq_one_letter_code
_entity_poly.pdbx_strand_id
1 'polypeptide(L)'
;MDKSHKTKRISSQAVRTAYTVVALSQLLLVLASESADITDRLGIALPGCPDSCHGVPIPYPFGIGRSCCLSEDFEVSCNATTNDTYTPYLFGTAAILNISILLGQARINYPVSSQCYNSTTKQVEYNRNYAMLYGSSFSFNDNKNKFMVIGCDTLAFANFSDGQDYNWVGCASRCSSLEALTNGSCSGLGCCQTVIPKGTTVIGIDFDPRYNNSDDVQSFGRCGYAMLMEDDGFMFYTTYITTDDLKGQKMPLVIDWAIGNTTCDVAQNNRSSYVCISNNSVCLNSGPGYLCNCSDGYQGNPYLEDGCQGLINFSLTPFLNSNL
;
A
#
# COMPACT_ATOMS: atom_id res chain seq x y z
N MET A 1 27.61 25.93 -53.13
CA MET A 1 26.37 25.15 -53.33
C MET A 1 26.22 24.00 -52.31
N ASP A 2 26.70 24.17 -51.07
CA ASP A 2 26.78 23.03 -50.13
C ASP A 2 25.85 23.16 -48.84
N LYS A 3 25.17 24.29 -48.66
CA LYS A 3 24.29 24.51 -47.50
C LYS A 3 22.86 24.00 -47.69
N SER A 4 22.37 23.79 -48.93
CA SER A 4 21.01 23.39 -49.22
C SER A 4 20.79 21.86 -49.02
N HIS A 5 21.82 21.04 -49.20
CA HIS A 5 21.69 19.59 -49.06
C HIS A 5 21.72 19.12 -47.60
N LYS A 6 22.42 19.83 -46.71
CA LYS A 6 22.48 19.47 -45.27
C LYS A 6 21.16 19.74 -44.54
N THR A 7 20.49 20.83 -44.87
CA THR A 7 19.23 21.22 -44.23
C THR A 7 18.08 20.25 -44.59
N LYS A 8 18.03 19.76 -45.83
CA LYS A 8 17.02 18.78 -46.24
C LYS A 8 17.24 17.39 -45.62
N ARG A 9 18.48 16.98 -45.36
CA ARG A 9 18.75 15.68 -44.68
C ARG A 9 18.37 15.72 -43.21
N ILE A 10 18.62 16.84 -42.49
CA ILE A 10 18.26 17.01 -41.08
C ILE A 10 16.76 17.01 -40.91
N SER A 11 15.97 17.65 -41.76
CA SER A 11 14.52 17.69 -41.69
C SER A 11 13.89 16.30 -41.97
N SER A 12 14.46 15.52 -42.90
CA SER A 12 13.97 14.16 -43.19
C SER A 12 14.23 13.19 -42.03
N GLN A 13 15.35 13.33 -41.34
CA GLN A 13 15.67 12.49 -40.17
C GLN A 13 14.83 12.85 -38.95
N ALA A 14 14.58 14.11 -38.68
CA ALA A 14 13.70 14.57 -37.61
C ALA A 14 12.25 14.15 -37.85
N VAL A 15 11.77 14.21 -39.08
CA VAL A 15 10.42 13.74 -39.43
C VAL A 15 10.30 12.22 -39.25
N ARG A 16 11.28 11.44 -39.68
CA ARG A 16 11.28 9.98 -39.44
C ARG A 16 11.31 9.62 -37.97
N THR A 17 12.07 10.31 -37.15
CA THR A 17 12.12 10.09 -35.69
C THR A 17 10.80 10.45 -35.04
N ALA A 18 10.13 11.53 -35.47
CA ALA A 18 8.81 11.90 -34.98
C ALA A 18 7.75 10.83 -35.32
N TYR A 19 7.75 10.30 -36.54
CA TYR A 19 6.82 9.22 -36.93
C TYR A 19 7.07 7.93 -36.14
N THR A 20 8.32 7.57 -35.87
CA THR A 20 8.62 6.36 -35.05
C THR A 20 8.18 6.55 -33.59
N VAL A 21 8.34 7.71 -33.00
CA VAL A 21 7.88 8.00 -31.64
C VAL A 21 6.35 7.97 -31.54
N VAL A 22 5.66 8.57 -32.50
CA VAL A 22 4.19 8.53 -32.55
C VAL A 22 3.66 7.11 -32.77
N ALA A 23 4.28 6.33 -33.67
CA ALA A 23 3.90 4.94 -33.88
C ALA A 23 4.13 4.07 -32.64
N LEU A 24 5.25 4.27 -31.92
CA LEU A 24 5.54 3.58 -30.68
C LEU A 24 4.56 3.97 -29.55
N SER A 25 4.18 5.25 -29.45
CA SER A 25 3.21 5.69 -28.45
C SER A 25 1.80 5.15 -28.74
N GLN A 26 1.41 5.08 -29.99
CA GLN A 26 0.13 4.46 -30.41
C GLN A 26 0.11 2.96 -30.15
N LEU A 27 1.23 2.27 -30.41
CA LEU A 27 1.37 0.83 -30.13
C LEU A 27 1.28 0.56 -28.61
N LEU A 28 1.92 1.40 -27.78
CA LEU A 28 1.84 1.31 -26.32
C LEU A 28 0.43 1.56 -25.80
N LEU A 29 -0.32 2.50 -26.40
CA LEU A 29 -1.71 2.77 -26.06
C LEU A 29 -2.63 1.61 -26.43
N VAL A 30 -2.43 0.99 -27.59
CA VAL A 30 -3.19 -0.19 -28.00
C VAL A 30 -2.88 -1.37 -27.08
N LEU A 31 -1.62 -1.63 -26.78
CA LEU A 31 -1.23 -2.72 -25.86
C LEU A 31 -1.78 -2.47 -24.44
N ALA A 32 -1.83 -1.23 -23.98
CA ALA A 32 -2.43 -0.89 -22.69
C ALA A 32 -3.96 -1.06 -22.70
N SER A 33 -4.64 -0.77 -23.82
CA SER A 33 -6.09 -0.98 -23.94
C SER A 33 -6.45 -2.46 -24.05
N GLU A 34 -5.65 -3.27 -24.74
CA GLU A 34 -5.86 -4.72 -24.83
C GLU A 34 -5.57 -5.43 -23.50
N SER A 35 -4.58 -4.96 -22.73
CA SER A 35 -4.34 -5.50 -21.38
C SER A 35 -5.48 -5.18 -20.41
N ALA A 36 -6.12 -4.02 -20.53
CA ALA A 36 -7.30 -3.65 -19.76
C ALA A 36 -8.53 -4.51 -20.13
N ASP A 37 -8.72 -4.85 -21.42
CA ASP A 37 -9.83 -5.69 -21.89
C ASP A 37 -9.67 -7.17 -21.49
N ILE A 38 -8.44 -7.65 -21.31
CA ILE A 38 -8.16 -9.02 -20.83
C ILE A 38 -8.45 -9.14 -19.31
N THR A 39 -8.12 -8.14 -18.53
CA THR A 39 -8.43 -8.11 -17.10
C THR A 39 -9.94 -8.01 -16.83
N ASP A 40 -10.70 -7.38 -17.73
CA ASP A 40 -12.16 -7.27 -17.64
C ASP A 40 -12.88 -8.61 -17.99
N ARG A 41 -12.21 -9.52 -18.69
CA ARG A 41 -12.73 -10.87 -19.04
C ARG A 41 -12.45 -11.93 -17.97
N LEU A 42 -11.45 -11.73 -17.12
CA LEU A 42 -11.12 -12.63 -16.02
C LEU A 42 -11.82 -12.09 -14.78
N GLY A 43 -12.94 -12.69 -14.40
CA GLY A 43 -13.62 -12.37 -13.15
C GLY A 43 -12.63 -12.41 -11.97
N ILE A 44 -12.53 -11.33 -11.23
CA ILE A 44 -11.65 -11.25 -10.05
C ILE A 44 -12.39 -11.63 -8.76
N ALA A 45 -13.73 -11.61 -8.78
CA ALA A 45 -14.61 -11.95 -7.66
C ALA A 45 -15.38 -13.25 -7.91
N LEU A 46 -16.03 -13.80 -6.88
CA LEU A 46 -16.91 -14.95 -7.03
C LEU A 46 -18.09 -14.61 -7.95
N PRO A 47 -18.63 -15.58 -8.71
CA PRO A 47 -19.79 -15.36 -9.57
C PRO A 47 -20.98 -14.76 -8.81
N GLY A 48 -21.51 -13.66 -9.34
CA GLY A 48 -22.63 -12.94 -8.72
C GLY A 48 -22.24 -11.95 -7.60
N CYS A 49 -20.95 -11.83 -7.28
CA CYS A 49 -20.44 -10.88 -6.30
C CYS A 49 -19.88 -9.61 -6.96
N PRO A 50 -20.01 -8.44 -6.31
CA PRO A 50 -19.35 -7.23 -6.78
C PRO A 50 -17.82 -7.40 -6.80
N ASP A 51 -17.19 -6.97 -7.88
CA ASP A 51 -15.74 -7.04 -8.11
C ASP A 51 -14.98 -5.78 -7.70
N SER A 52 -15.70 -4.72 -7.38
CA SER A 52 -15.10 -3.42 -7.05
C SER A 52 -16.00 -2.58 -6.15
N CYS A 53 -15.39 -1.64 -5.42
CA CYS A 53 -16.07 -0.60 -4.66
C CYS A 53 -15.51 0.75 -5.06
N HIS A 54 -16.31 1.55 -5.78
CA HIS A 54 -15.93 2.89 -6.25
C HIS A 54 -14.56 2.93 -6.95
N GLY A 55 -14.33 1.99 -7.88
CA GLY A 55 -13.10 1.89 -8.66
C GLY A 55 -11.92 1.21 -7.96
N VAL A 56 -12.05 0.80 -6.71
CA VAL A 56 -11.08 -0.06 -6.03
C VAL A 56 -11.44 -1.52 -6.29
N PRO A 57 -10.61 -2.30 -6.99
CA PRO A 57 -10.84 -3.72 -7.22
C PRO A 57 -10.86 -4.51 -5.90
N ILE A 58 -11.84 -5.41 -5.76
CA ILE A 58 -11.98 -6.30 -4.60
C ILE A 58 -11.91 -7.76 -5.08
N PRO A 59 -10.69 -8.28 -5.27
CA PRO A 59 -10.50 -9.63 -5.75
C PRO A 59 -10.76 -10.67 -4.65
N TYR A 60 -11.39 -11.79 -4.98
CA TYR A 60 -11.43 -12.93 -4.08
C TYR A 60 -9.99 -13.40 -3.73
N PRO A 61 -9.63 -13.70 -2.47
CA PRO A 61 -10.48 -14.11 -1.35
C PRO A 61 -11.20 -12.98 -0.61
N PHE A 62 -10.94 -11.71 -0.92
CA PHE A 62 -11.74 -10.59 -0.43
C PHE A 62 -13.10 -10.56 -1.13
N GLY A 63 -14.10 -9.94 -0.48
CA GLY A 63 -15.41 -9.79 -1.10
C GLY A 63 -16.33 -8.84 -0.34
N ILE A 64 -17.24 -8.19 -1.08
CA ILE A 64 -18.21 -7.27 -0.51
C ILE A 64 -19.39 -8.09 0.04
N GLY A 65 -19.47 -8.17 1.38
CA GLY A 65 -20.45 -8.96 2.09
C GLY A 65 -20.04 -10.42 2.31
N ARG A 66 -20.59 -11.02 3.34
CA ARG A 66 -20.22 -12.33 3.91
C ARG A 66 -20.22 -13.50 2.92
N SER A 67 -21.14 -13.50 1.97
CA SER A 67 -21.26 -14.58 0.96
C SER A 67 -20.26 -14.46 -0.18
N CYS A 68 -19.54 -13.34 -0.28
CA CYS A 68 -18.63 -13.02 -1.37
C CYS A 68 -17.15 -13.11 -0.99
N CYS A 69 -16.82 -13.37 0.25
CA CYS A 69 -15.46 -13.50 0.77
C CYS A 69 -15.17 -14.93 1.28
N LEU A 70 -13.90 -15.27 1.42
CA LEU A 70 -13.44 -16.57 1.90
C LEU A 70 -13.80 -16.79 3.38
N SER A 71 -13.57 -15.78 4.20
CA SER A 71 -13.87 -15.79 5.63
C SER A 71 -14.17 -14.36 6.11
N GLU A 72 -14.57 -14.23 7.38
CA GLU A 72 -14.85 -12.94 8.01
C GLU A 72 -13.69 -11.95 7.94
N ASP A 73 -12.47 -12.44 8.01
CA ASP A 73 -11.28 -11.61 7.90
C ASP A 73 -11.19 -10.87 6.56
N PHE A 74 -11.68 -11.49 5.49
CA PHE A 74 -11.62 -10.95 4.12
C PHE A 74 -12.90 -10.21 3.71
N GLU A 75 -13.84 -10.03 4.63
CA GLU A 75 -15.06 -9.29 4.35
C GLU A 75 -14.78 -7.79 4.20
N VAL A 76 -15.21 -7.24 3.08
CA VAL A 76 -15.12 -5.81 2.76
C VAL A 76 -16.50 -5.18 2.86
N SER A 77 -16.61 -4.09 3.60
CA SER A 77 -17.80 -3.24 3.59
C SER A 77 -17.59 -2.07 2.64
N CYS A 78 -18.54 -1.87 1.72
CA CYS A 78 -18.53 -0.77 0.75
C CYS A 78 -19.54 0.28 1.22
N ASN A 79 -19.07 1.31 1.95
CA ASN A 79 -19.92 2.27 2.64
C ASN A 79 -19.92 3.63 1.96
N ALA A 80 -21.11 4.25 1.89
CA ALA A 80 -21.26 5.62 1.43
C ALA A 80 -20.57 6.60 2.38
N THR A 81 -19.83 7.54 1.82
CA THR A 81 -19.23 8.67 2.52
C THR A 81 -20.09 9.93 2.34
N THR A 82 -19.72 11.03 2.99
CA THR A 82 -20.50 12.28 3.03
C THR A 82 -20.78 12.96 1.67
N ASN A 83 -20.15 12.50 0.58
CA ASN A 83 -20.24 13.11 -0.75
C ASN A 83 -20.76 12.14 -1.83
N ASP A 84 -21.66 11.22 -1.49
CA ASP A 84 -22.15 10.16 -2.38
C ASP A 84 -21.04 9.31 -3.03
N THR A 85 -19.83 9.34 -2.46
CA THR A 85 -18.76 8.44 -2.82
C THR A 85 -18.78 7.22 -1.91
N TYR A 86 -18.40 6.05 -2.45
CA TYR A 86 -18.28 4.82 -1.68
C TYR A 86 -16.83 4.54 -1.40
N THR A 87 -16.54 4.04 -0.22
CA THR A 87 -15.18 3.65 0.18
C THR A 87 -15.20 2.21 0.70
N PRO A 88 -14.31 1.34 0.22
CA PRO A 88 -14.16 0.00 0.77
C PRO A 88 -13.41 0.05 2.10
N TYR A 89 -13.91 -0.70 3.08
CA TYR A 89 -13.30 -0.82 4.40
C TYR A 89 -13.05 -2.28 4.75
N LEU A 90 -11.87 -2.56 5.27
CA LEU A 90 -11.54 -3.79 5.97
C LEU A 90 -11.74 -3.57 7.48
N PHE A 91 -12.17 -4.60 8.20
CA PHE A 91 -12.48 -4.51 9.64
C PHE A 91 -13.47 -3.37 9.99
N GLY A 92 -14.28 -2.92 9.05
CA GLY A 92 -15.25 -1.84 9.24
C GLY A 92 -14.67 -0.42 9.35
N THR A 93 -13.36 -0.25 9.51
CA THR A 93 -12.72 1.05 9.80
C THR A 93 -11.51 1.39 8.94
N ALA A 94 -10.77 0.40 8.46
CA ALA A 94 -9.57 0.58 7.67
C ALA A 94 -9.93 0.74 6.18
N ALA A 95 -9.89 1.97 5.66
CA ALA A 95 -10.17 2.23 4.25
C ALA A 95 -9.11 1.55 3.36
N ILE A 96 -9.55 0.73 2.41
CA ILE A 96 -8.70 0.02 1.47
C ILE A 96 -8.33 0.96 0.33
N LEU A 97 -7.05 1.01 0.00
CA LEU A 97 -6.50 1.74 -1.14
C LEU A 97 -6.22 0.82 -2.33
N ASN A 98 -5.74 -0.39 -2.04
CA ASN A 98 -5.43 -1.41 -3.04
C ASN A 98 -5.31 -2.79 -2.39
N ILE A 99 -5.58 -3.85 -3.17
CA ILE A 99 -5.35 -5.25 -2.80
C ILE A 99 -4.50 -5.90 -3.88
N SER A 100 -3.42 -6.56 -3.50
CA SER A 100 -2.55 -7.34 -4.38
C SER A 100 -2.61 -8.82 -4.02
N ILE A 101 -3.24 -9.62 -4.87
CA ILE A 101 -3.25 -11.08 -4.72
C ILE A 101 -1.83 -11.63 -4.86
N LEU A 102 -1.11 -11.15 -5.87
CA LEU A 102 0.24 -11.64 -6.19
C LEU A 102 1.23 -11.46 -5.04
N LEU A 103 1.14 -10.33 -4.32
CA LEU A 103 2.03 -10.02 -3.22
C LEU A 103 1.49 -10.51 -1.86
N GLY A 104 0.23 -10.94 -1.77
CA GLY A 104 -0.42 -11.21 -0.50
C GLY A 104 -0.53 -9.97 0.38
N GLN A 105 -0.83 -8.81 -0.20
CA GLN A 105 -0.80 -7.52 0.48
C GLN A 105 -2.09 -6.73 0.26
N ALA A 106 -2.49 -5.98 1.30
CA ALA A 106 -3.47 -4.93 1.17
C ALA A 106 -2.87 -3.60 1.66
N ARG A 107 -3.14 -2.54 0.92
CA ARG A 107 -2.75 -1.17 1.26
C ARG A 107 -3.96 -0.47 1.83
N ILE A 108 -3.86 -0.02 3.06
CA ILE A 108 -4.97 0.60 3.81
C ILE A 108 -4.57 1.97 4.33
N ASN A 109 -5.55 2.77 4.72
CA ASN A 109 -5.30 4.03 5.43
C ASN A 109 -5.32 3.81 6.95
N TYR A 110 -4.26 4.27 7.63
CA TYR A 110 -4.12 4.23 9.08
C TYR A 110 -4.01 5.64 9.67
N PRO A 111 -4.69 5.95 10.78
CA PRO A 111 -4.72 7.31 11.33
C PRO A 111 -3.39 7.72 11.96
N VAL A 112 -3.07 9.01 11.84
CA VAL A 112 -1.92 9.64 12.50
C VAL A 112 -2.25 9.90 13.97
N SER A 113 -1.36 9.47 14.88
CA SER A 113 -1.39 9.83 16.29
C SER A 113 -0.76 11.19 16.49
N SER A 114 -1.26 11.98 17.44
CA SER A 114 -0.75 13.32 17.71
C SER A 114 -0.74 13.66 19.17
N GLN A 115 0.24 14.49 19.55
CA GLN A 115 0.22 15.28 20.78
C GLN A 115 0.31 16.75 20.39
N CYS A 116 -0.63 17.58 20.83
CA CYS A 116 -0.67 18.99 20.47
C CYS A 116 -0.87 19.85 21.70
N TYR A 117 -0.04 20.88 21.86
CA TYR A 117 -0.21 21.87 22.92
C TYR A 117 -1.32 22.86 22.57
N ASN A 118 -2.29 22.95 23.46
CA ASN A 118 -3.38 23.93 23.36
C ASN A 118 -3.03 25.18 24.19
N SER A 119 -2.72 26.28 23.49
CA SER A 119 -2.32 27.55 24.12
C SER A 119 -3.43 28.19 24.97
N THR A 120 -4.69 27.85 24.71
CA THR A 120 -5.84 28.37 25.45
C THR A 120 -6.00 27.64 26.79
N THR A 121 -5.98 26.33 26.77
CA THR A 121 -6.15 25.49 27.98
C THR A 121 -4.85 25.26 28.74
N LYS A 122 -3.70 25.57 28.12
CA LYS A 122 -2.35 25.28 28.65
C LYS A 122 -2.09 23.80 28.87
N GLN A 123 -2.76 22.95 28.09
CA GLN A 123 -2.67 21.49 28.21
C GLN A 123 -2.27 20.86 26.90
N VAL A 124 -1.66 19.66 26.97
CA VAL A 124 -1.37 18.83 25.82
C VAL A 124 -2.55 17.91 25.55
N GLU A 125 -3.06 17.96 24.33
CA GLU A 125 -4.12 17.10 23.84
C GLU A 125 -3.48 15.93 23.08
N TYR A 126 -3.93 14.70 23.38
CA TYR A 126 -3.42 13.49 22.77
C TYR A 126 -4.50 12.82 21.91
N ASN A 127 -4.13 12.41 20.71
CA ASN A 127 -4.86 11.45 19.90
C ASN A 127 -3.96 10.23 19.69
N ARG A 128 -4.25 9.13 20.37
CA ARG A 128 -3.48 7.88 20.32
C ARG A 128 -4.23 6.84 19.52
N ASN A 129 -3.52 6.17 18.61
CA ASN A 129 -4.10 5.14 17.78
C ASN A 129 -3.55 3.77 18.18
N TYR A 130 -4.44 2.79 18.07
CA TYR A 130 -4.19 1.40 18.37
C TYR A 130 -4.78 0.55 17.26
N ALA A 131 -4.05 -0.48 16.81
CA ALA A 131 -4.54 -1.46 15.86
C ALA A 131 -4.17 -2.89 16.31
N MET A 132 -5.10 -3.81 16.11
CA MET A 132 -4.92 -5.21 16.45
C MET A 132 -5.38 -6.08 15.28
N LEU A 133 -4.44 -6.81 14.70
CA LEU A 133 -4.64 -7.83 13.67
C LEU A 133 -4.45 -9.25 14.24
N TYR A 134 -4.11 -9.35 15.53
CA TYR A 134 -3.90 -10.63 16.21
C TYR A 134 -5.15 -11.51 16.14
N GLY A 135 -4.94 -12.77 15.78
CA GLY A 135 -6.04 -13.74 15.59
C GLY A 135 -6.73 -13.67 14.24
N SER A 136 -6.34 -12.72 13.38
CA SER A 136 -6.80 -12.62 11.99
C SER A 136 -5.78 -13.18 11.01
N SER A 137 -6.18 -13.22 9.74
CA SER A 137 -5.32 -13.61 8.60
C SER A 137 -4.27 -12.57 8.23
N PHE A 138 -4.08 -11.50 9.02
CA PHE A 138 -3.26 -10.34 8.66
C PHE A 138 -2.13 -10.07 9.64
N SER A 139 -1.06 -9.43 9.12
CA SER A 139 0.04 -8.85 9.91
C SER A 139 0.53 -7.54 9.28
N PHE A 140 1.21 -6.69 10.05
CA PHE A 140 1.84 -5.49 9.50
C PHE A 140 3.09 -5.86 8.71
N ASN A 141 3.25 -5.33 7.49
CA ASN A 141 4.45 -5.58 6.69
C ASN A 141 5.66 -4.85 7.28
N ASP A 142 6.67 -5.60 7.71
CA ASP A 142 7.87 -5.08 8.39
C ASP A 142 8.91 -4.49 7.43
N ASN A 143 8.83 -4.81 6.14
CA ASN A 143 9.76 -4.31 5.14
C ASN A 143 9.30 -3.00 4.50
N LYS A 144 7.99 -2.86 4.27
CA LYS A 144 7.42 -1.68 3.58
C LYS A 144 7.00 -0.56 4.53
N ASN A 145 6.73 -0.89 5.79
CA ASN A 145 6.30 0.12 6.75
C ASN A 145 7.45 0.58 7.66
N LYS A 146 7.36 1.83 8.10
CA LYS A 146 8.22 2.42 9.11
C LYS A 146 7.37 3.05 10.22
N PHE A 147 7.88 2.99 11.44
CA PHE A 147 7.41 3.83 12.52
C PHE A 147 8.07 5.20 12.40
N MET A 148 7.27 6.24 12.27
CA MET A 148 7.73 7.60 12.04
C MET A 148 7.22 8.54 13.12
N VAL A 149 8.10 9.47 13.52
CA VAL A 149 7.80 10.54 14.47
C VAL A 149 8.20 11.87 13.85
N ILE A 150 7.27 12.82 13.81
CA ILE A 150 7.47 14.16 13.25
C ILE A 150 7.14 15.18 14.33
N GLY A 151 8.00 16.16 14.51
CA GLY A 151 7.85 17.24 15.49
C GLY A 151 9.20 17.71 15.99
N CYS A 152 9.23 18.84 16.69
CA CYS A 152 10.36 19.27 17.50
C CYS A 152 10.07 18.95 18.95
N ASP A 153 11.04 18.41 19.68
CA ASP A 153 10.90 17.98 21.07
C ASP A 153 9.78 16.92 21.25
N THR A 154 9.80 15.90 20.38
CA THR A 154 8.81 14.83 20.37
C THR A 154 9.51 13.48 20.53
N LEU A 155 9.11 12.71 21.54
CA LEU A 155 9.48 11.31 21.72
C LEU A 155 8.21 10.48 21.72
N ALA A 156 8.11 9.57 20.79
CA ALA A 156 7.02 8.62 20.75
C ALA A 156 7.54 7.17 20.77
N PHE A 157 6.72 6.30 21.30
CA PHE A 157 6.94 4.87 21.35
C PHE A 157 5.84 4.14 20.60
N ALA A 158 6.24 3.11 19.86
CA ALA A 158 5.32 2.13 19.37
C ALA A 158 5.51 0.83 20.16
N ASN A 159 4.43 0.30 20.71
CA ASN A 159 4.37 -1.00 21.32
C ASN A 159 3.93 -1.98 20.25
N PHE A 160 4.81 -2.91 19.92
CA PHE A 160 4.59 -3.96 18.92
C PHE A 160 4.44 -5.31 19.60
N SER A 161 3.51 -6.12 19.12
CA SER A 161 3.35 -7.51 19.57
C SER A 161 3.01 -8.42 18.38
N ASP A 162 3.47 -9.66 18.45
CA ASP A 162 3.04 -10.77 17.60
C ASP A 162 1.89 -11.58 18.23
N GLY A 163 1.38 -11.12 19.38
CA GLY A 163 0.38 -11.78 20.17
C GLY A 163 0.93 -12.57 21.36
N GLN A 164 2.26 -12.74 21.46
CA GLN A 164 2.96 -13.40 22.56
C GLN A 164 3.92 -12.44 23.26
N ASP A 165 4.86 -11.88 22.51
CA ASP A 165 5.87 -10.97 23.02
C ASP A 165 5.52 -9.50 22.73
N TYR A 166 5.94 -8.63 23.65
CA TYR A 166 5.81 -7.17 23.51
C TYR A 166 7.17 -6.53 23.33
N ASN A 167 7.32 -5.81 22.22
CA ASN A 167 8.53 -5.06 21.90
C ASN A 167 8.23 -3.57 21.84
N TRP A 168 9.08 -2.75 22.45
CA TRP A 168 8.97 -1.31 22.40
C TRP A 168 10.02 -0.73 21.47
N VAL A 169 9.58 0.10 20.55
CA VAL A 169 10.46 0.85 19.65
C VAL A 169 10.19 2.32 19.87
N GLY A 170 11.24 3.09 20.19
CA GLY A 170 11.16 4.52 20.38
C GLY A 170 11.77 5.29 19.21
N CYS A 171 11.22 6.45 18.93
CA CYS A 171 11.79 7.39 17.97
C CYS A 171 11.69 8.81 18.55
N ALA A 172 12.82 9.50 18.59
CA ALA A 172 12.91 10.85 19.13
C ALA A 172 13.25 11.83 18.02
N SER A 173 12.50 12.91 17.94
CA SER A 173 12.76 14.02 17.04
C SER A 173 12.92 15.30 17.84
N ARG A 174 14.08 15.96 17.68
CA ARG A 174 14.41 17.18 18.39
C ARG A 174 14.94 18.23 17.44
N CYS A 175 14.54 19.48 17.64
CA CYS A 175 15.08 20.62 16.92
C CYS A 175 14.95 21.90 17.74
N SER A 176 16.00 22.71 17.75
CA SER A 176 16.02 24.00 18.46
C SER A 176 15.57 25.18 17.59
N SER A 177 15.60 25.01 16.26
CA SER A 177 15.15 26.02 15.30
C SER A 177 14.74 25.37 13.97
N LEU A 178 13.96 26.08 13.19
CA LEU A 178 13.53 25.62 11.84
C LEU A 178 14.67 25.61 10.82
N GLU A 179 15.68 26.46 11.01
CA GLU A 179 16.83 26.53 10.09
C GLU A 179 17.71 25.26 10.13
N ALA A 180 17.63 24.51 11.23
CA ALA A 180 18.34 23.23 11.35
C ALA A 180 17.69 22.09 10.56
N LEU A 181 16.47 22.29 10.05
CA LEU A 181 15.69 21.27 9.38
C LEU A 181 15.99 21.21 7.89
N THR A 182 15.92 20.01 7.32
CA THR A 182 16.12 19.76 5.89
C THR A 182 14.98 18.93 5.33
N ASN A 183 14.32 19.43 4.29
CA ASN A 183 13.30 18.66 3.58
C ASN A 183 13.88 17.34 3.05
N GLY A 184 13.10 16.26 3.14
CA GLY A 184 13.52 14.93 2.74
C GLY A 184 14.40 14.19 3.76
N SER A 185 14.87 14.85 4.83
CA SER A 185 15.70 14.22 5.86
C SER A 185 14.87 13.76 7.03
N CYS A 186 14.99 12.48 7.41
CA CYS A 186 14.33 11.90 8.58
C CYS A 186 15.36 11.20 9.47
N SER A 187 16.23 12.00 10.13
CA SER A 187 17.42 11.55 10.86
C SER A 187 17.43 11.92 12.35
N GLY A 188 16.28 12.32 12.92
CA GLY A 188 16.14 12.77 14.30
C GLY A 188 16.01 14.27 14.47
N LEU A 189 16.15 15.06 13.39
CA LEU A 189 15.90 16.49 13.37
C LEU A 189 14.57 16.78 12.66
N GLY A 190 13.52 17.10 13.41
CA GLY A 190 12.18 17.35 12.89
C GLY A 190 11.43 16.09 12.45
N CYS A 191 12.15 15.04 12.08
CA CYS A 191 11.61 13.75 11.68
C CYS A 191 12.56 12.62 12.12
N CYS A 192 12.02 11.57 12.68
CA CYS A 192 12.71 10.32 13.04
C CYS A 192 11.95 9.14 12.47
N GLN A 193 12.64 8.13 11.95
CA GLN A 193 12.05 6.89 11.47
C GLN A 193 12.81 5.66 11.94
N THR A 194 12.09 4.56 12.11
CA THR A 194 12.69 3.27 12.49
C THR A 194 11.88 2.10 11.92
N VAL A 195 12.55 0.95 11.81
CA VAL A 195 11.92 -0.31 11.38
C VAL A 195 10.97 -0.84 12.46
N ILE A 196 10.03 -1.68 12.05
CA ILE A 196 9.14 -2.40 12.96
C ILE A 196 9.61 -3.86 13.09
N PRO A 197 9.32 -4.53 14.21
CA PRO A 197 9.64 -5.94 14.38
C PRO A 197 8.86 -6.82 13.40
N LYS A 198 9.51 -7.91 12.96
CA LYS A 198 8.88 -8.91 12.10
C LYS A 198 7.73 -9.62 12.82
N GLY A 199 6.67 -9.94 12.06
CA GLY A 199 5.52 -10.68 12.59
C GLY A 199 4.58 -9.85 13.48
N THR A 200 4.73 -8.52 13.47
CA THR A 200 3.87 -7.62 14.23
C THR A 200 2.42 -7.74 13.81
N THR A 201 1.54 -8.02 14.77
CA THR A 201 0.07 -8.06 14.59
C THR A 201 -0.66 -7.06 15.47
N VAL A 202 0.03 -6.47 16.44
CA VAL A 202 -0.53 -5.44 17.33
C VAL A 202 0.40 -4.24 17.34
N ILE A 203 -0.17 -3.05 17.27
CA ILE A 203 0.54 -1.78 17.42
C ILE A 203 -0.25 -0.83 18.32
N GLY A 204 0.41 -0.25 19.29
CA GLY A 204 -0.10 0.87 20.09
C GLY A 204 0.92 2.00 20.06
N ILE A 205 0.47 3.22 19.76
CA ILE A 205 1.33 4.40 19.71
C ILE A 205 1.08 5.28 20.94
N ASP A 206 2.14 5.64 21.64
CA ASP A 206 2.12 6.54 22.79
C ASP A 206 3.25 7.57 22.73
N PHE A 207 3.09 8.67 23.48
CA PHE A 207 4.04 9.77 23.55
C PHE A 207 4.61 9.89 24.97
N ASP A 208 5.89 10.21 25.08
CA ASP A 208 6.49 10.53 26.37
C ASP A 208 6.08 11.96 26.81
N PRO A 209 5.35 12.10 27.91
CA PRO A 209 4.87 13.42 28.36
C PRO A 209 5.99 14.38 28.76
N ARG A 210 7.23 13.91 28.95
CA ARG A 210 8.41 14.76 29.22
C ARG A 210 8.89 15.51 27.99
N TYR A 211 8.47 15.08 26.79
CA TYR A 211 8.79 15.67 25.49
C TYR A 211 7.50 16.24 24.89
N ASN A 212 7.00 17.31 25.46
CA ASN A 212 5.72 17.89 25.05
C ASN A 212 5.84 19.37 24.71
N ASN A 213 6.80 19.71 23.88
CA ASN A 213 7.05 21.06 23.41
C ASN A 213 7.54 21.98 24.53
N SER A 214 8.85 22.11 24.70
CA SER A 214 9.43 23.19 25.51
C SER A 214 8.88 24.55 25.03
N ASP A 215 8.83 25.54 25.92
CA ASP A 215 8.34 26.89 25.60
C ASP A 215 8.99 27.48 24.37
N ASP A 216 10.25 27.14 24.10
CA ASP A 216 11.02 27.57 22.91
C ASP A 216 10.44 27.00 21.60
N VAL A 217 9.97 25.75 21.60
CA VAL A 217 9.43 25.06 20.43
C VAL A 217 7.98 25.44 20.18
N GLN A 218 7.21 25.77 21.22
CA GLN A 218 5.79 26.16 21.08
C GLN A 218 5.57 27.39 20.20
N SER A 219 6.60 28.21 20.02
CA SER A 219 6.54 29.41 19.16
C SER A 219 6.38 29.07 17.67
N PHE A 220 6.85 27.88 17.22
CA PHE A 220 6.81 27.46 15.81
C PHE A 220 6.27 26.05 15.57
N GLY A 221 6.25 25.18 16.58
CA GLY A 221 5.78 23.80 16.42
C GLY A 221 4.94 23.35 17.62
N ARG A 222 3.62 23.35 17.49
CA ARG A 222 2.70 23.01 18.60
C ARG A 222 2.32 21.54 18.68
N CYS A 223 2.55 20.79 17.60
CA CYS A 223 2.16 19.38 17.51
C CYS A 223 3.37 18.48 17.27
N GLY A 224 3.34 17.33 17.92
CA GLY A 224 4.13 16.14 17.57
C GLY A 224 3.22 15.08 17.00
N TYR A 225 3.71 14.33 16.02
CA TYR A 225 2.97 13.29 15.32
C TYR A 225 3.74 11.98 15.37
N ALA A 226 3.01 10.88 15.46
CA ALA A 226 3.58 9.54 15.38
C ALA A 226 2.65 8.61 14.59
N MET A 227 3.22 7.82 13.70
CA MET A 227 2.45 6.97 12.81
C MET A 227 3.23 5.74 12.36
N LEU A 228 2.49 4.67 12.06
CA LEU A 228 2.98 3.60 11.23
C LEU A 228 2.52 3.87 9.80
N MET A 229 3.42 3.86 8.84
CA MET A 229 3.10 4.17 7.46
C MET A 229 4.05 3.51 6.47
N GLU A 230 3.60 3.38 5.23
CA GLU A 230 4.42 2.94 4.12
C GLU A 230 5.57 3.91 3.86
N ASP A 231 6.80 3.39 3.75
CA ASP A 231 8.02 4.18 3.54
C ASP A 231 8.12 4.73 2.10
N ASP A 232 7.58 3.99 1.14
CA ASP A 232 7.63 4.35 -0.27
C ASP A 232 6.88 5.65 -0.57
N GLY A 233 7.61 6.64 -1.09
CA GLY A 233 7.05 7.91 -1.53
C GLY A 233 6.78 8.93 -0.42
N PHE A 234 7.07 8.63 0.84
CA PHE A 234 7.00 9.65 1.89
C PHE A 234 8.21 10.58 1.83
N MET A 235 7.94 11.88 1.86
CA MET A 235 8.95 12.90 1.98
C MET A 235 8.62 13.83 3.15
N PHE A 236 9.56 13.97 4.08
CA PHE A 236 9.42 14.93 5.16
C PHE A 236 9.52 16.36 4.61
N TYR A 237 8.57 17.20 4.97
CA TYR A 237 8.60 18.63 4.73
C TYR A 237 8.65 19.39 6.03
N THR A 238 9.52 20.40 6.12
CA THR A 238 9.65 21.24 7.33
C THR A 238 8.35 21.96 7.69
N THR A 239 7.46 22.15 6.73
CA THR A 239 6.11 22.71 6.95
C THR A 239 5.26 21.84 7.88
N TYR A 240 5.48 20.52 7.97
CA TYR A 240 4.77 19.64 8.91
C TYR A 240 5.01 20.01 10.38
N ILE A 241 6.09 20.75 10.68
CA ILE A 241 6.37 21.24 12.03
C ILE A 241 5.55 22.49 12.36
N THR A 242 5.32 23.36 11.35
CA THR A 242 4.70 24.68 11.55
C THR A 242 3.21 24.70 11.27
N THR A 243 2.69 23.66 10.60
CA THR A 243 1.28 23.52 10.25
C THR A 243 0.63 22.36 10.99
N ASP A 244 -0.70 22.35 11.05
CA ASP A 244 -1.48 21.25 11.59
C ASP A 244 -1.89 20.23 10.49
N ASP A 245 -1.17 20.19 9.36
CA ASP A 245 -1.53 19.42 8.16
C ASP A 245 -1.65 17.91 8.42
N LEU A 246 -0.89 17.36 9.38
CA LEU A 246 -0.96 15.96 9.75
C LEU A 246 -2.02 15.64 10.80
N LYS A 247 -2.64 16.65 11.43
CA LYS A 247 -3.65 16.44 12.47
C LYS A 247 -4.92 15.84 11.87
N GLY A 248 -5.31 14.66 12.36
CA GLY A 248 -6.48 13.93 11.86
C GLY A 248 -6.32 13.28 10.49
N GLN A 249 -5.13 13.33 9.89
CA GLN A 249 -4.84 12.66 8.63
C GLN A 249 -4.72 11.15 8.81
N LYS A 250 -4.82 10.45 7.68
CA LYS A 250 -4.55 9.01 7.58
C LYS A 250 -3.44 8.80 6.55
N MET A 251 -2.51 7.90 6.86
CA MET A 251 -1.37 7.60 6.00
C MET A 251 -1.51 6.18 5.44
N PRO A 252 -0.99 5.94 4.22
CA PRO A 252 -0.95 4.60 3.66
C PRO A 252 -0.13 3.65 4.53
N LEU A 253 -0.63 2.44 4.71
CA LEU A 253 -0.03 1.37 5.48
C LEU A 253 -0.20 0.06 4.73
N VAL A 254 0.82 -0.77 4.66
CA VAL A 254 0.78 -2.09 4.03
C VAL A 254 0.58 -3.16 5.10
N ILE A 255 -0.42 -4.01 4.89
CA ILE A 255 -0.61 -5.23 5.67
C ILE A 255 -0.42 -6.44 4.76
N ASP A 256 0.24 -7.48 5.28
CA ASP A 256 0.35 -8.79 4.64
C ASP A 256 -0.84 -9.65 5.07
N TRP A 257 -1.26 -10.57 4.20
CA TRP A 257 -2.26 -11.55 4.53
C TRP A 257 -1.86 -12.95 4.07
N ALA A 258 -2.41 -13.95 4.73
CA ALA A 258 -2.20 -15.36 4.39
C ALA A 258 -3.48 -16.16 4.64
N ILE A 259 -3.62 -17.29 3.98
CA ILE A 259 -4.73 -18.21 4.17
C ILE A 259 -4.39 -19.19 5.29
N GLY A 260 -5.24 -19.24 6.30
CA GLY A 260 -5.11 -20.17 7.40
C GLY A 260 -3.82 -20.02 8.22
N ASN A 261 -3.46 -21.09 8.91
CA ASN A 261 -2.28 -21.13 9.81
C ASN A 261 -1.45 -22.41 9.59
N THR A 262 -1.49 -22.98 8.38
CA THR A 262 -0.80 -24.23 8.04
C THR A 262 0.02 -24.03 6.76
N THR A 263 1.11 -24.77 6.62
CA THR A 263 1.93 -24.77 5.40
C THR A 263 1.19 -25.39 4.21
N CYS A 264 1.68 -25.13 2.99
CA CYS A 264 1.16 -25.70 1.75
C CYS A 264 1.04 -27.22 1.82
N ASP A 265 2.08 -27.90 2.31
CA ASP A 265 2.10 -29.39 2.40
C ASP A 265 0.97 -29.95 3.25
N VAL A 266 0.64 -29.24 4.34
CA VAL A 266 -0.45 -29.63 5.22
C VAL A 266 -1.81 -29.28 4.62
N ALA A 267 -1.94 -28.06 4.09
CA ALA A 267 -3.17 -27.57 3.49
C ALA A 267 -3.63 -28.41 2.29
N GLN A 268 -2.72 -28.85 1.42
CA GLN A 268 -3.01 -29.67 0.24
C GLN A 268 -3.59 -31.04 0.59
N ASN A 269 -3.29 -31.59 1.77
CA ASN A 269 -3.85 -32.84 2.22
C ASN A 269 -5.34 -32.74 2.60
N ASN A 270 -5.83 -31.54 2.87
CA ASN A 270 -7.24 -31.27 3.17
C ASN A 270 -7.93 -30.54 2.02
N ARG A 271 -8.34 -31.30 1.00
CA ARG A 271 -8.95 -30.74 -0.22
C ARG A 271 -10.21 -29.91 0.02
N SER A 272 -10.92 -30.10 1.12
CA SER A 272 -12.15 -29.35 1.41
C SER A 272 -11.90 -27.94 1.91
N SER A 273 -10.71 -27.64 2.43
CA SER A 273 -10.30 -26.33 2.93
C SER A 273 -9.17 -25.70 2.13
N TYR A 274 -8.59 -26.42 1.17
CA TYR A 274 -7.54 -25.91 0.29
C TYR A 274 -8.11 -24.99 -0.77
N VAL A 275 -7.60 -23.76 -0.87
CA VAL A 275 -8.21 -22.69 -1.69
C VAL A 275 -7.45 -22.31 -2.95
N CYS A 276 -6.29 -22.94 -3.25
CA CYS A 276 -5.64 -22.79 -4.55
C CYS A 276 -6.32 -23.71 -5.55
N ILE A 277 -7.54 -23.35 -5.95
CA ILE A 277 -8.44 -24.24 -6.72
C ILE A 277 -8.29 -24.08 -8.23
N SER A 278 -7.66 -23.00 -8.68
CA SER A 278 -7.45 -22.80 -10.11
C SER A 278 -6.50 -23.86 -10.68
N ASN A 279 -6.81 -24.37 -11.87
CA ASN A 279 -5.84 -25.09 -12.68
C ASN A 279 -4.63 -24.16 -12.92
N ASN A 280 -3.41 -24.70 -12.94
CA ASN A 280 -2.17 -23.93 -13.10
C ASN A 280 -1.93 -22.89 -11.96
N SER A 281 -2.41 -23.16 -10.76
CA SER A 281 -2.02 -22.44 -9.54
C SER A 281 -0.94 -23.18 -8.76
N VAL A 282 -0.16 -22.44 -8.00
CA VAL A 282 0.85 -22.94 -7.06
C VAL A 282 0.60 -22.38 -5.68
N CYS A 283 0.90 -23.19 -4.67
CA CYS A 283 0.83 -22.78 -3.27
C CYS A 283 2.21 -22.29 -2.81
N LEU A 284 2.24 -21.18 -2.07
CA LEU A 284 3.44 -20.56 -1.50
C LEU A 284 3.26 -20.39 -0.01
N ASN A 285 4.19 -20.90 0.80
CA ASN A 285 4.16 -20.65 2.25
C ASN A 285 4.33 -19.15 2.53
N SER A 286 3.48 -18.59 3.38
CA SER A 286 3.48 -17.17 3.75
C SER A 286 3.15 -17.01 5.22
N GLY A 287 4.11 -16.53 6.02
CA GLY A 287 3.92 -16.41 7.47
C GLY A 287 3.50 -17.74 8.10
N PRO A 288 2.43 -17.75 8.91
CA PRO A 288 1.91 -18.97 9.52
C PRO A 288 1.03 -19.81 8.56
N GLY A 289 0.62 -19.24 7.42
CA GLY A 289 -0.29 -19.83 6.43
C GLY A 289 0.32 -19.93 5.05
N TYR A 290 -0.52 -19.76 4.02
CA TYR A 290 -0.10 -19.83 2.63
C TYR A 290 -0.83 -18.82 1.73
N LEU A 291 -0.27 -18.62 0.53
CA LEU A 291 -0.87 -17.88 -0.57
C LEU A 291 -0.96 -18.77 -1.80
N CYS A 292 -1.85 -18.41 -2.72
CA CYS A 292 -1.91 -19.02 -4.05
C CYS A 292 -1.44 -18.03 -5.10
N ASN A 293 -0.61 -18.48 -6.03
CA ASN A 293 -0.22 -17.73 -7.22
C ASN A 293 -0.51 -18.55 -8.47
N CYS A 294 -0.68 -17.90 -9.60
CA CYS A 294 -0.67 -18.59 -10.87
C CYS A 294 0.75 -19.06 -11.20
N SER A 295 0.88 -20.24 -11.84
CA SER A 295 2.15 -20.76 -12.31
C SER A 295 2.77 -19.84 -13.38
N ASP A 296 4.06 -19.99 -13.64
CA ASP A 296 4.77 -19.23 -14.67
C ASP A 296 4.08 -19.37 -16.03
N GLY A 297 3.86 -18.25 -16.71
CA GLY A 297 3.14 -18.20 -17.99
C GLY A 297 1.61 -18.11 -17.86
N TYR A 298 1.09 -18.01 -16.63
CA TYR A 298 -0.34 -17.84 -16.34
C TYR A 298 -0.57 -16.59 -15.50
N GLN A 299 -1.76 -15.99 -15.64
CA GLN A 299 -2.18 -14.81 -14.87
C GLN A 299 -3.66 -14.91 -14.49
N GLY A 300 -4.08 -14.12 -13.49
CA GLY A 300 -5.46 -14.06 -13.04
C GLY A 300 -5.57 -14.34 -11.55
N ASN A 301 -6.71 -14.90 -11.13
CA ASN A 301 -6.99 -15.15 -9.72
C ASN A 301 -6.87 -16.64 -9.38
N PRO A 302 -5.81 -17.08 -8.67
CA PRO A 302 -5.57 -18.49 -8.34
C PRO A 302 -6.58 -19.10 -7.37
N TYR A 303 -7.39 -18.25 -6.72
CA TYR A 303 -8.43 -18.65 -5.77
C TYR A 303 -9.79 -18.92 -6.42
N LEU A 304 -9.93 -18.71 -7.73
CA LEU A 304 -11.14 -18.95 -8.50
C LEU A 304 -10.97 -20.18 -9.40
N GLU A 305 -12.04 -20.92 -9.63
CA GLU A 305 -12.06 -22.01 -10.60
C GLU A 305 -11.71 -21.45 -11.99
N ASP A 306 -10.73 -22.06 -12.66
CA ASP A 306 -10.19 -21.61 -13.94
C ASP A 306 -9.67 -20.14 -13.93
N GLY A 307 -9.33 -19.61 -12.77
CA GLY A 307 -8.90 -18.21 -12.62
C GLY A 307 -7.49 -17.93 -13.16
N CYS A 308 -6.59 -18.94 -13.25
CA CYS A 308 -5.27 -18.82 -13.86
C CYS A 308 -5.32 -19.14 -15.34
N GLN A 309 -5.25 -18.13 -16.21
CA GLN A 309 -5.29 -18.25 -17.66
C GLN A 309 -3.90 -18.04 -18.27
N GLY A 310 -3.60 -18.80 -19.33
CA GLY A 310 -2.32 -18.69 -20.04
C GLY A 310 -2.12 -17.29 -20.64
N LEU A 311 -0.91 -16.76 -20.50
CA LEU A 311 -0.53 -15.54 -21.20
C LEU A 311 -0.59 -15.81 -22.71
N ILE A 312 -1.42 -15.05 -23.44
CA ILE A 312 -1.44 -15.10 -24.89
C ILE A 312 -0.09 -14.53 -25.36
N ASN A 313 0.85 -15.40 -25.69
CA ASN A 313 2.07 -14.99 -26.39
C ASN A 313 1.64 -14.47 -27.76
N PHE A 314 1.56 -13.16 -27.92
CA PHE A 314 1.57 -12.55 -29.25
C PHE A 314 2.94 -12.85 -29.84
N SER A 315 3.02 -13.98 -30.56
CA SER A 315 4.12 -14.23 -31.49
C SER A 315 4.05 -13.09 -32.49
N LEU A 316 4.96 -12.13 -32.39
CA LEU A 316 5.24 -11.18 -33.45
C LEU A 316 5.78 -12.04 -34.63
N THR A 317 4.88 -12.68 -35.39
CA THR A 317 5.23 -13.16 -36.70
C THR A 317 5.62 -11.91 -37.49
N PRO A 318 6.85 -11.84 -38.00
CA PRO A 318 7.26 -10.68 -38.74
C PRO A 318 6.42 -10.63 -40.03
N PHE A 319 5.65 -9.55 -40.20
CA PHE A 319 5.19 -9.13 -41.51
C PHE A 319 6.40 -8.69 -42.35
N LEU A 320 7.27 -9.65 -42.66
CA LEU A 320 8.35 -9.52 -43.62
C LEU A 320 8.28 -10.73 -44.51
N ASN A 321 7.30 -10.73 -45.42
CA ASN A 321 7.43 -11.39 -46.74
C ASN A 321 6.22 -11.03 -47.60
N SER A 322 6.38 -10.00 -48.38
CA SER A 322 5.92 -9.90 -49.78
C SER A 322 6.12 -8.44 -50.23
N ASN A 323 7.19 -8.19 -50.94
CA ASN A 323 7.24 -7.97 -52.36
C ASN A 323 8.60 -7.46 -52.75
N LEU A 324 9.33 -8.26 -53.45
CA LEU A 324 10.26 -7.87 -54.48
C LEU A 324 9.52 -7.08 -55.57
#